data_7cec6605a37a10f13fd8062b70e17a8a
#
_entry.id   7cec6605a37a10f13fd8062b70e17a8a
#
_cell.length_a   1.000
_cell.length_b   1.000
_cell.length_c   1.000
_cell.angle_alpha   90.00
_cell.angle_beta   90.00
_cell.angle_gamma   90.00
#
_symmetry.space_group_name_H-M   'P 1'
#
loop_
_entity.id
_entity.type
_entity.pdbx_description
1 polymer ?
#
loop_
_entity_poly.entity_id
_entity_poly.type
_entity_poly.pdbx_seq_one_letter_code
_entity_poly.pdbx_strand_id
1 'polypeptide(L)'
;MRPVRALLALVAASLVACTPSSPDGASQSIAAEMRLREPDVRYEPTPRPVVDAMLRLAGVGPGDVVYDLGSGDGRIPITAALRHGARGVGIDIDPERIADSIANAQSAGVADRVSFRNEDLFVADFRDATVVTLFLYPDLNLKLRPKLLRELKPGTRIVSYYHDMGDWRPERTVRTARANIYLWTIPAR
;
A
#
# COMPACT_ATOMS: atom_id res chain seq x y z
N MET A 1 -23.03 -15.69 87.87
CA MET A 1 -22.73 -16.38 86.62
C MET A 1 -23.32 -15.55 85.49
N ARG A 2 -22.52 -14.89 84.67
CA ARG A 2 -22.92 -14.07 83.52
C ARG A 2 -22.52 -14.78 82.20
N PRO A 3 -23.38 -14.90 81.20
CA PRO A 3 -23.02 -15.52 79.94
C PRO A 3 -22.31 -14.50 79.03
N VAL A 4 -21.24 -14.96 78.43
CA VAL A 4 -20.43 -14.23 77.41
C VAL A 4 -21.16 -14.32 76.10
N ARG A 5 -21.48 -13.16 75.47
CA ARG A 5 -22.03 -13.06 74.13
C ARG A 5 -20.85 -13.06 73.13
N ALA A 6 -20.80 -14.07 72.29
CA ALA A 6 -19.89 -14.12 71.16
C ALA A 6 -20.43 -13.25 70.01
N LEU A 7 -19.58 -12.28 69.56
CA LEU A 7 -19.85 -11.43 68.41
C LEU A 7 -19.31 -12.14 67.17
N LEU A 8 -20.20 -12.55 66.28
CA LEU A 8 -19.81 -13.09 64.94
C LEU A 8 -19.56 -11.92 64.00
N ALA A 9 -18.32 -11.72 63.56
CA ALA A 9 -18.00 -10.78 62.54
C ALA A 9 -18.15 -11.42 61.15
N LEU A 10 -19.10 -10.90 60.36
CA LEU A 10 -19.27 -11.29 58.94
C LEU A 10 -18.21 -10.52 58.12
N VAL A 11 -17.26 -11.24 57.56
CA VAL A 11 -16.34 -10.70 56.56
C VAL A 11 -16.98 -10.86 55.17
N ALA A 12 -17.43 -9.75 54.59
CA ALA A 12 -17.91 -9.74 53.20
C ALA A 12 -16.70 -9.70 52.25
N ALA A 13 -16.45 -10.81 51.58
CA ALA A 13 -15.45 -10.88 50.51
C ALA A 13 -16.01 -10.27 49.21
N SER A 14 -15.57 -9.10 48.84
CA SER A 14 -15.88 -8.49 47.55
C SER A 14 -15.08 -9.19 46.44
N LEU A 15 -15.75 -10.01 45.65
CA LEU A 15 -15.21 -10.57 44.41
C LEU A 15 -15.15 -9.46 43.35
N VAL A 16 -13.94 -8.95 43.09
CA VAL A 16 -13.67 -8.12 41.92
C VAL A 16 -13.67 -9.05 40.71
N ALA A 17 -14.73 -8.99 39.90
CA ALA A 17 -14.78 -9.68 38.63
C ALA A 17 -13.82 -9.00 37.63
N CYS A 18 -12.64 -9.60 37.40
CA CYS A 18 -11.82 -9.28 36.25
C CYS A 18 -12.56 -9.74 34.97
N THR A 19 -13.12 -8.79 34.22
CA THR A 19 -13.58 -9.06 32.87
C THR A 19 -12.36 -9.23 31.97
N PRO A 20 -12.24 -10.33 31.22
CA PRO A 20 -11.15 -10.48 30.25
C PRO A 20 -11.35 -9.45 29.13
N SER A 21 -10.36 -8.58 28.93
CA SER A 21 -10.31 -7.67 27.78
C SER A 21 -10.23 -8.53 26.53
N SER A 22 -11.20 -8.40 25.62
CA SER A 22 -11.19 -9.12 24.34
C SER A 22 -9.95 -8.73 23.54
N PRO A 23 -9.20 -9.67 22.94
CA PRO A 23 -8.00 -9.40 22.15
C PRO A 23 -8.29 -8.52 20.92
N ASP A 24 -9.53 -8.51 20.44
CA ASP A 24 -9.97 -7.73 19.28
C ASP A 24 -9.90 -6.20 19.48
N GLY A 25 -10.15 -5.72 20.70
CA GLY A 25 -10.09 -4.29 21.00
C GLY A 25 -8.67 -3.72 20.97
N ALA A 26 -7.69 -4.48 21.36
CA ALA A 26 -6.28 -4.06 21.32
C ALA A 26 -5.73 -4.02 19.89
N SER A 27 -6.10 -4.99 19.05
CA SER A 27 -5.72 -5.01 17.63
C SER A 27 -6.34 -3.86 16.85
N GLN A 28 -7.61 -3.53 17.11
CA GLN A 28 -8.30 -2.41 16.46
C GLN A 28 -7.72 -1.05 16.89
N SER A 29 -7.33 -0.89 18.15
CA SER A 29 -6.72 0.36 18.63
C SER A 29 -5.33 0.58 18.06
N ILE A 30 -4.51 -0.45 17.90
CA ILE A 30 -3.18 -0.37 17.28
C ILE A 30 -3.30 -0.05 15.79
N ALA A 31 -4.25 -0.66 15.07
CA ALA A 31 -4.51 -0.36 13.67
C ALA A 31 -5.02 1.07 13.45
N ALA A 32 -5.84 1.60 14.36
CA ALA A 32 -6.32 2.98 14.31
C ALA A 32 -5.20 3.99 14.60
N GLU A 33 -4.26 3.67 15.50
CA GLU A 33 -3.13 4.54 15.87
C GLU A 33 -2.05 4.58 14.76
N MET A 34 -1.99 3.56 13.89
CA MET A 34 -1.07 3.49 12.74
C MET A 34 -1.59 4.22 11.50
N ARG A 35 -2.83 4.66 11.47
CA ARG A 35 -3.37 5.38 10.31
C ARG A 35 -2.79 6.78 10.22
N LEU A 36 -2.07 7.06 9.14
CA LEU A 36 -1.51 8.39 8.85
C LEU A 36 -2.62 9.43 8.62
N ARG A 37 -3.59 9.10 7.79
CA ARG A 37 -4.84 9.81 7.48
C ARG A 37 -5.78 8.86 6.74
N GLU A 38 -7.04 9.24 6.56
CA GLU A 38 -7.96 8.45 5.74
C GLU A 38 -7.49 8.39 4.28
N PRO A 39 -7.67 7.25 3.60
CA PRO A 39 -7.39 7.12 2.18
C PRO A 39 -8.17 8.13 1.34
N ASP A 40 -7.52 8.77 0.35
CA ASP A 40 -8.19 9.70 -0.58
C ASP A 40 -9.20 9.01 -1.47
N VAL A 41 -9.03 7.70 -1.70
CA VAL A 41 -9.84 6.93 -2.64
C VAL A 41 -10.15 5.55 -2.09
N ARG A 42 -11.29 5.00 -2.53
CA ARG A 42 -11.64 3.63 -2.22
C ARG A 42 -10.68 2.67 -2.94
N TYR A 43 -10.25 1.62 -2.24
CA TYR A 43 -9.47 0.55 -2.83
C TYR A 43 -10.21 -0.13 -3.99
N GLU A 44 -9.61 -0.11 -5.17
CA GLU A 44 -10.03 -0.85 -6.36
C GLU A 44 -8.81 -1.58 -6.95
N PRO A 45 -8.84 -2.92 -6.99
CA PRO A 45 -7.69 -3.68 -7.46
C PRO A 45 -7.54 -3.64 -8.98
N THR A 46 -6.34 -3.32 -9.47
CA THR A 46 -6.01 -3.42 -10.89
C THR A 46 -6.21 -4.85 -11.41
N PRO A 47 -6.99 -5.08 -12.48
CA PRO A 47 -7.19 -6.42 -13.03
C PRO A 47 -5.85 -7.07 -13.42
N ARG A 48 -5.65 -8.36 -13.11
CA ARG A 48 -4.39 -9.06 -13.38
C ARG A 48 -3.88 -8.96 -14.83
N PRO A 49 -4.74 -9.09 -15.88
CA PRO A 49 -4.29 -8.88 -17.25
C PRO A 49 -3.78 -7.46 -17.53
N VAL A 50 -4.31 -6.46 -16.80
CA VAL A 50 -3.87 -5.07 -16.90
C VAL A 50 -2.51 -4.90 -16.22
N VAL A 51 -2.29 -5.51 -15.05
CA VAL A 51 -0.98 -5.54 -14.37
C VAL A 51 0.09 -6.06 -15.33
N ASP A 52 -0.16 -7.20 -15.97
CA ASP A 52 0.77 -7.77 -16.95
C ASP A 52 1.02 -6.83 -18.14
N ALA A 53 -0.01 -6.14 -18.61
CA ALA A 53 0.12 -5.18 -19.69
C ALA A 53 0.90 -3.93 -19.28
N MET A 54 0.71 -3.41 -18.07
CA MET A 54 1.45 -2.28 -17.52
C MET A 54 2.95 -2.59 -17.41
N LEU A 55 3.30 -3.74 -16.82
CA LEU A 55 4.69 -4.15 -16.63
C LEU A 55 5.40 -4.42 -17.98
N ARG A 56 4.70 -5.03 -18.95
CA ARG A 56 5.22 -5.19 -20.31
C ARG A 56 5.38 -3.85 -21.03
N LEU A 57 4.42 -2.94 -20.93
CA LEU A 57 4.49 -1.62 -21.56
C LEU A 57 5.68 -0.82 -21.03
N ALA A 58 5.95 -0.90 -19.73
CA ALA A 58 7.13 -0.31 -19.11
C ALA A 58 8.44 -1.05 -19.45
N GLY A 59 8.39 -2.24 -20.06
CA GLY A 59 9.58 -3.04 -20.32
C GLY A 59 10.32 -3.45 -19.04
N VAL A 60 9.57 -3.83 -18.00
CA VAL A 60 10.14 -4.21 -16.69
C VAL A 60 11.02 -5.45 -16.83
N GLY A 61 12.20 -5.41 -16.21
CA GLY A 61 13.19 -6.49 -16.19
C GLY A 61 13.95 -6.61 -14.86
N PRO A 62 14.91 -7.55 -14.78
CA PRO A 62 15.60 -7.89 -13.50
C PRO A 62 16.38 -6.74 -12.85
N GLY A 63 16.78 -5.72 -13.64
CA GLY A 63 17.49 -4.54 -13.14
C GLY A 63 16.59 -3.44 -12.57
N ASP A 64 15.26 -3.62 -12.66
CA ASP A 64 14.31 -2.58 -12.28
C ASP A 64 13.95 -2.61 -10.80
N VAL A 65 13.60 -1.40 -10.32
CA VAL A 65 12.92 -1.17 -9.05
C VAL A 65 11.56 -0.56 -9.36
N VAL A 66 10.52 -1.37 -9.21
CA VAL A 66 9.13 -0.99 -9.50
C VAL A 66 8.49 -0.46 -8.25
N TYR A 67 8.11 0.82 -8.26
CA TYR A 67 7.30 1.44 -7.20
C TYR A 67 5.84 1.50 -7.62
N ASP A 68 4.95 0.99 -6.77
CA ASP A 68 3.50 1.07 -6.95
C ASP A 68 2.93 2.03 -5.91
N LEU A 69 2.42 3.17 -6.36
CA LEU A 69 1.94 4.24 -5.48
C LEU A 69 0.41 4.12 -5.33
N GLY A 70 -0.05 3.74 -4.14
CA GLY A 70 -1.39 3.23 -3.88
C GLY A 70 -1.43 1.73 -4.17
N SER A 71 -0.54 0.95 -3.53
CA SER A 71 -0.25 -0.44 -3.94
C SER A 71 -1.34 -1.45 -3.59
N GLY A 72 -2.30 -1.07 -2.73
CA GLY A 72 -3.38 -1.96 -2.33
C GLY A 72 -2.86 -3.29 -1.79
N ASP A 73 -3.28 -4.39 -2.39
CA ASP A 73 -2.89 -5.75 -2.00
C ASP A 73 -1.50 -6.20 -2.52
N GLY A 74 -0.71 -5.28 -3.08
CA GLY A 74 0.65 -5.53 -3.52
C GLY A 74 0.80 -6.29 -4.84
N ARG A 75 -0.30 -6.50 -5.58
CA ARG A 75 -0.30 -7.35 -6.79
C ARG A 75 0.68 -6.92 -7.87
N ILE A 76 0.92 -5.61 -8.05
CA ILE A 76 1.84 -5.11 -9.07
C ILE A 76 3.30 -5.37 -8.68
N PRO A 77 3.81 -4.95 -7.50
CA PRO A 77 5.16 -5.27 -7.06
C PRO A 77 5.44 -6.78 -7.01
N ILE A 78 4.48 -7.57 -6.53
CA ILE A 78 4.58 -9.03 -6.47
C ILE A 78 4.71 -9.62 -7.88
N THR A 79 3.88 -9.16 -8.84
CA THR A 79 3.96 -9.64 -10.23
C THR A 79 5.28 -9.24 -10.89
N ALA A 80 5.78 -8.03 -10.63
CA ALA A 80 7.08 -7.56 -11.11
C ALA A 80 8.22 -8.47 -10.63
N ALA A 81 8.20 -8.86 -9.36
CA ALA A 81 9.19 -9.77 -8.79
C ALA A 81 9.08 -11.19 -9.37
N LEU A 82 7.86 -11.73 -9.43
CA LEU A 82 7.61 -13.11 -9.89
C LEU A 82 7.92 -13.33 -11.36
N ARG A 83 7.48 -12.40 -12.22
CA ARG A 83 7.47 -12.61 -13.68
C ARG A 83 8.58 -11.90 -14.41
N HIS A 84 9.14 -10.84 -13.82
CA HIS A 84 10.15 -10.02 -14.45
C HIS A 84 11.48 -10.01 -13.69
N GLY A 85 11.56 -10.65 -12.51
CA GLY A 85 12.78 -10.68 -11.70
C GLY A 85 13.16 -9.32 -11.09
N ALA A 86 12.27 -8.33 -11.17
CA ALA A 86 12.48 -6.99 -10.66
C ALA A 86 12.39 -6.97 -9.11
N ARG A 87 12.87 -5.90 -8.50
CA ARG A 87 12.51 -5.54 -7.12
C ARG A 87 11.22 -4.74 -7.13
N GLY A 88 10.39 -4.94 -6.11
CA GLY A 88 9.12 -4.24 -5.97
C GLY A 88 9.02 -3.48 -4.66
N VAL A 89 8.45 -2.28 -4.70
CA VAL A 89 8.10 -1.49 -3.51
C VAL A 89 6.66 -1.01 -3.66
N GLY A 90 5.82 -1.37 -2.69
CA GLY A 90 4.47 -0.86 -2.60
C GLY A 90 4.38 0.23 -1.53
N ILE A 91 3.68 1.31 -1.83
CA ILE A 91 3.37 2.37 -0.87
C ILE A 91 1.86 2.51 -0.81
N ASP A 92 1.30 2.40 0.38
CA ASP A 92 -0.12 2.63 0.61
C ASP A 92 -0.34 3.31 1.96
N ILE A 93 -1.36 4.15 2.02
CA ILE A 93 -1.71 4.88 3.24
C ILE A 93 -2.56 4.02 4.19
N ASP A 94 -3.19 2.97 3.66
CA ASP A 94 -4.04 2.07 4.42
C ASP A 94 -3.22 0.91 5.01
N PRO A 95 -3.06 0.83 6.35
CA PRO A 95 -2.29 -0.25 6.98
C PRO A 95 -2.90 -1.64 6.76
N GLU A 96 -4.21 -1.76 6.51
CA GLU A 96 -4.83 -3.05 6.18
C GLU A 96 -4.36 -3.54 4.80
N ARG A 97 -4.23 -2.64 3.83
CA ARG A 97 -3.71 -2.98 2.50
C ARG A 97 -2.24 -3.38 2.57
N ILE A 98 -1.45 -2.72 3.43
CA ILE A 98 -0.05 -3.10 3.67
C ILE A 98 0.03 -4.50 4.29
N ALA A 99 -0.80 -4.82 5.28
CA ALA A 99 -0.85 -6.16 5.87
C ALA A 99 -1.20 -7.24 4.82
N ASP A 100 -2.22 -6.99 3.98
CA ASP A 100 -2.60 -7.88 2.87
C ASP A 100 -1.45 -8.08 1.90
N SER A 101 -0.75 -7.00 1.51
CA SER A 101 0.34 -7.07 0.54
C SER A 101 1.53 -7.86 1.07
N ILE A 102 1.86 -7.74 2.35
CA ILE A 102 2.91 -8.54 3.01
C ILE A 102 2.52 -10.03 3.01
N ALA A 103 1.29 -10.37 3.41
CA ALA A 103 0.80 -11.75 3.41
C ALA A 103 0.79 -12.35 1.99
N ASN A 104 0.36 -11.56 0.99
CA ASN A 104 0.38 -11.98 -0.41
C ASN A 104 1.80 -12.23 -0.94
N ALA A 105 2.77 -11.39 -0.57
CA ALA A 105 4.17 -11.57 -0.97
C ALA A 105 4.81 -12.83 -0.34
N GLN A 106 4.50 -13.09 0.92
CA GLN A 106 4.91 -14.33 1.60
C GLN A 106 4.32 -15.56 0.92
N SER A 107 3.03 -15.56 0.65
CA SER A 107 2.32 -16.64 -0.04
C SER A 107 2.84 -16.87 -1.46
N ALA A 108 3.30 -15.82 -2.13
CA ALA A 108 3.88 -15.88 -3.47
C ALA A 108 5.37 -16.26 -3.48
N GLY A 109 6.03 -16.36 -2.32
CA GLY A 109 7.45 -16.70 -2.21
C GLY A 109 8.41 -15.64 -2.72
N VAL A 110 8.03 -14.35 -2.66
CA VAL A 110 8.85 -13.21 -3.14
C VAL A 110 9.10 -12.13 -2.08
N ALA A 111 8.86 -12.44 -0.82
CA ALA A 111 9.02 -11.51 0.29
C ALA A 111 10.46 -10.94 0.43
N ASP A 112 11.46 -11.62 -0.11
CA ASP A 112 12.85 -11.17 -0.18
C ASP A 112 13.13 -10.14 -1.28
N ARG A 113 12.23 -10.00 -2.26
CA ARG A 113 12.36 -9.10 -3.42
C ARG A 113 11.37 -7.95 -3.43
N VAL A 114 10.40 -7.96 -2.52
CA VAL A 114 9.40 -6.89 -2.42
C VAL A 114 9.34 -6.34 -1.01
N SER A 115 8.99 -5.07 -0.90
CA SER A 115 8.73 -4.42 0.39
C SER A 115 7.50 -3.54 0.30
N PHE A 116 6.83 -3.35 1.44
CA PHE A 116 5.63 -2.52 1.52
C PHE A 116 5.76 -1.54 2.66
N ARG A 117 5.36 -0.28 2.41
CA ARG A 117 5.51 0.81 3.35
C ARG A 117 4.17 1.50 3.56
N ASN A 118 3.76 1.63 4.83
CA ASN A 118 2.59 2.41 5.19
C ASN A 118 2.99 3.88 5.25
N GLU A 119 2.86 4.58 4.13
CA GLU A 119 3.29 5.97 3.96
C GLU A 119 2.30 6.73 3.06
N ASP A 120 2.24 8.05 3.25
CA ASP A 120 1.57 8.93 2.29
C ASP A 120 2.46 9.11 1.05
N LEU A 121 1.95 8.70 -0.13
CA LEU A 121 2.68 8.79 -1.40
C LEU A 121 3.13 10.21 -1.77
N PHE A 122 2.47 11.25 -1.22
CA PHE A 122 2.86 12.64 -1.46
C PHE A 122 4.11 13.08 -0.69
N VAL A 123 4.49 12.36 0.36
CA VAL A 123 5.71 12.65 1.16
C VAL A 123 6.73 11.51 1.09
N ALA A 124 6.34 10.32 0.68
CA ALA A 124 7.20 9.15 0.59
C ALA A 124 8.40 9.39 -0.34
N ASP A 125 9.53 8.76 -0.04
CA ASP A 125 10.72 8.76 -0.89
C ASP A 125 10.70 7.57 -1.85
N PHE A 126 10.68 7.87 -3.16
CA PHE A 126 10.73 6.89 -4.25
C PHE A 126 11.77 7.25 -5.33
N ARG A 127 12.82 8.03 -4.97
CA ARG A 127 13.86 8.52 -5.90
C ARG A 127 14.72 7.42 -6.52
N ASP A 128 14.74 6.24 -5.98
CA ASP A 128 15.44 5.07 -6.53
C ASP A 128 14.59 4.24 -7.51
N ALA A 129 13.32 4.62 -7.71
CA ALA A 129 12.45 3.98 -8.70
C ALA A 129 13.03 4.07 -10.11
N THR A 130 12.97 2.97 -10.86
CA THR A 130 13.19 2.93 -12.31
C THR A 130 11.89 2.83 -13.08
N VAL A 131 10.85 2.34 -12.40
CA VAL A 131 9.47 2.28 -12.89
C VAL A 131 8.53 2.69 -11.77
N VAL A 132 7.54 3.54 -12.08
CA VAL A 132 6.44 3.89 -11.19
C VAL A 132 5.13 3.43 -11.82
N THR A 133 4.29 2.76 -11.06
CA THR A 133 2.94 2.35 -11.48
C THR A 133 1.88 3.09 -10.68
N LEU A 134 0.77 3.43 -11.35
CA LEU A 134 -0.32 4.23 -10.81
C LEU A 134 -1.68 3.66 -11.26
N PHE A 135 -2.61 3.57 -10.31
CA PHE A 135 -4.04 3.47 -10.57
C PHE A 135 -4.77 4.38 -9.60
N LEU A 136 -4.62 5.68 -9.81
CA LEU A 136 -5.17 6.73 -8.95
C LEU A 136 -6.16 7.58 -9.74
N TYR A 137 -7.01 8.37 -9.03
CA TYR A 137 -7.91 9.32 -9.67
C TYR A 137 -7.15 10.49 -10.34
N PRO A 138 -7.77 11.19 -11.31
CA PRO A 138 -7.12 12.24 -12.10
C PRO A 138 -6.50 13.36 -11.27
N ASP A 139 -7.21 13.82 -10.26
CA ASP A 139 -6.76 14.89 -9.35
C ASP A 139 -5.53 14.48 -8.53
N LEU A 140 -5.44 13.21 -8.11
CA LEU A 140 -4.28 12.67 -7.40
C LEU A 140 -3.07 12.55 -8.35
N ASN A 141 -3.28 12.09 -9.59
CA ASN A 141 -2.24 12.05 -10.61
C ASN A 141 -1.68 13.45 -10.88
N LEU A 142 -2.56 14.45 -11.04
CA LEU A 142 -2.15 15.84 -11.26
C LEU A 142 -1.42 16.43 -10.06
N LYS A 143 -1.86 16.13 -8.85
CA LYS A 143 -1.19 16.56 -7.61
C LYS A 143 0.19 15.91 -7.45
N LEU A 144 0.32 14.63 -7.85
CA LEU A 144 1.56 13.85 -7.74
C LEU A 144 2.59 14.22 -8.83
N ARG A 145 2.14 14.61 -10.03
CA ARG A 145 2.99 14.91 -11.19
C ARG A 145 4.19 15.83 -10.90
N PRO A 146 4.06 16.97 -10.20
CA PRO A 146 5.18 17.81 -9.88
C PRO A 146 6.28 17.12 -9.05
N LYS A 147 5.88 16.23 -8.12
CA LYS A 147 6.81 15.46 -7.33
C LYS A 147 7.53 14.41 -8.17
N LEU A 148 6.81 13.69 -9.04
CA LEU A 148 7.39 12.72 -9.98
C LEU A 148 8.44 13.40 -10.87
N LEU A 149 8.10 14.53 -11.48
CA LEU A 149 9.01 15.27 -12.35
C LEU A 149 10.23 15.83 -11.62
N ARG A 150 10.11 16.22 -10.36
CA ARG A 150 11.19 16.80 -9.56
C ARG A 150 12.13 15.74 -9.01
N GLU A 151 11.61 14.60 -8.55
CA GLU A 151 12.34 13.67 -7.70
C GLU A 151 12.86 12.43 -8.45
N LEU A 152 12.15 11.98 -9.48
CA LEU A 152 12.58 10.81 -10.26
C LEU A 152 13.77 11.15 -11.17
N LYS A 153 14.61 10.16 -11.40
CA LYS A 153 15.75 10.27 -12.29
C LYS A 153 15.30 10.32 -13.75
N PRO A 154 16.00 11.05 -14.64
CA PRO A 154 15.80 10.95 -16.08
C PRO A 154 15.81 9.49 -16.54
N GLY A 155 14.89 9.14 -17.44
CA GLY A 155 14.73 7.78 -17.93
C GLY A 155 13.83 6.89 -17.05
N THR A 156 13.40 7.33 -15.86
CA THR A 156 12.38 6.59 -15.08
C THR A 156 11.06 6.55 -15.84
N ARG A 157 10.49 5.36 -15.96
CA ARG A 157 9.23 5.11 -16.69
C ARG A 157 8.06 5.18 -15.72
N ILE A 158 6.99 5.87 -16.11
CA ILE A 158 5.76 5.98 -15.34
C ILE A 158 4.64 5.34 -16.15
N VAL A 159 3.92 4.41 -15.56
CA VAL A 159 2.77 3.75 -16.17
C VAL A 159 1.53 3.98 -15.35
N SER A 160 0.50 4.59 -15.94
CA SER A 160 -0.79 4.80 -15.29
C SER A 160 -1.89 4.00 -16.00
N TYR A 161 -2.73 3.36 -15.21
CA TYR A 161 -3.95 2.73 -15.70
C TYR A 161 -5.14 3.65 -15.50
N TYR A 162 -6.00 3.72 -16.49
CA TYR A 162 -7.27 4.44 -16.54
C TYR A 162 -7.11 5.95 -16.71
N HIS A 163 -6.33 6.64 -15.88
CA HIS A 163 -6.21 8.10 -15.82
C HIS A 163 -4.84 8.58 -16.26
N ASP A 164 -4.83 9.66 -17.03
CA ASP A 164 -3.63 10.30 -17.54
C ASP A 164 -3.03 11.34 -16.55
N MET A 165 -2.08 12.14 -17.03
CA MET A 165 -1.37 13.20 -16.31
C MET A 165 -1.76 14.60 -16.82
N GLY A 166 -2.97 14.78 -17.34
CA GLY A 166 -3.47 16.05 -17.87
C GLY A 166 -2.75 16.45 -19.16
N ASP A 167 -2.16 17.64 -19.18
CA ASP A 167 -1.45 18.18 -20.35
C ASP A 167 -0.07 17.54 -20.63
N TRP A 168 0.45 16.70 -19.72
CA TRP A 168 1.64 15.90 -19.98
C TRP A 168 1.30 14.72 -20.88
N ARG A 169 1.59 14.86 -22.18
CA ARG A 169 1.22 13.85 -23.17
C ARG A 169 2.01 12.56 -22.97
N PRO A 170 1.34 11.39 -22.95
CA PRO A 170 2.02 10.11 -22.87
C PRO A 170 2.81 9.81 -24.16
N GLU A 171 3.95 9.14 -24.03
CA GLU A 171 4.73 8.64 -25.16
C GLU A 171 4.03 7.48 -25.87
N ARG A 172 3.33 6.65 -25.09
CA ARG A 172 2.57 5.50 -25.59
C ARG A 172 1.26 5.35 -24.83
N THR A 173 0.25 4.91 -25.55
CA THR A 173 -1.06 4.56 -25.00
C THR A 173 -1.46 3.18 -25.54
N VAL A 174 -1.86 2.28 -24.65
CA VAL A 174 -2.37 0.95 -24.97
C VAL A 174 -3.80 0.83 -24.49
N ARG A 175 -4.71 0.47 -25.37
CA ARG A 175 -6.12 0.26 -25.03
C ARG A 175 -6.32 -1.14 -24.46
N THR A 176 -7.01 -1.22 -23.34
CA THR A 176 -7.51 -2.47 -22.75
C THR A 176 -9.03 -2.57 -22.95
N ALA A 177 -9.65 -3.64 -22.48
CA ALA A 177 -11.10 -3.83 -22.59
C ALA A 177 -11.91 -2.75 -21.83
N ARG A 178 -11.37 -2.14 -20.79
CA ARG A 178 -12.08 -1.18 -19.95
C ARG A 178 -11.56 0.24 -20.06
N ALA A 179 -10.23 0.41 -20.20
CA ALA A 179 -9.58 1.72 -20.17
C ALA A 179 -8.23 1.68 -20.87
N ASN A 180 -7.56 2.82 -20.92
CA ASN A 180 -6.21 2.93 -21.47
C ASN A 180 -5.16 2.69 -20.37
N ILE A 181 -3.97 2.26 -20.82
CA ILE A 181 -2.72 2.30 -20.08
C ILE A 181 -1.83 3.33 -20.76
N TYR A 182 -1.26 4.22 -20.00
CA TYR A 182 -0.42 5.31 -20.48
C TYR A 182 1.01 5.13 -19.98
N LEU A 183 1.99 5.50 -20.82
CA LEU A 183 3.41 5.46 -20.49
C LEU A 183 4.03 6.84 -20.72
N TRP A 184 4.80 7.29 -19.75
CA TRP A 184 5.70 8.45 -19.81
C TRP A 184 7.10 8.04 -19.38
N THR A 185 8.08 8.77 -19.86
CA THR A 185 9.47 8.70 -19.37
C THR A 185 9.86 10.07 -18.81
N ILE A 186 10.52 10.07 -17.65
CA ILE A 186 11.06 11.32 -17.07
C ILE A 186 12.10 11.87 -18.02
N PRO A 187 11.94 13.12 -18.49
CA PRO A 187 12.85 13.74 -19.47
C PRO A 187 14.24 13.99 -18.89
N ALA A 188 15.22 14.09 -19.79
CA ALA A 188 16.55 14.64 -19.42
C ALA A 188 16.39 16.06 -18.91
N ARG A 189 17.15 16.41 -17.89
CA ARG A 189 17.19 17.76 -17.32
C ARG A 189 18.36 18.52 -17.88
#